data_97f44fa36c390db446d75482bca31a4e
#
_entry.id   97f44fa36c390db446d75482bca31a4e
#
_cell.length_a   1.000
_cell.length_b   1.000
_cell.length_c   1.000
_cell.angle_alpha   90.00
_cell.angle_beta   90.00
_cell.angle_gamma   90.00
#
_symmetry.space_group_name_H-M   'P 1'
#
loop_
_entity.id
_entity.type
_entity.pdbx_description
1 polymer ?
#
loop_
_entity_poly.entity_id
_entity_poly.type
_entity_poly.pdbx_seq_one_letter_code
_entity_poly.pdbx_strand_id
1 'polypeptide(L)'
;LIAIGYQALYSVTDADNNIAIGYQAGYSLTTARYNVLIGDQAGYSLGTSSESNENVMIGNSAGKFADAATNAAHYNVYIGSNAGTYMDDGDSNVYIGRDAGKGSGTGNNATANILIGYQAGTAISTGDAETAVGYQAAYSVTTGNSNSSLGYRALYYNEAGTAAVAIGTNAGYMFGRGGHSAQGSIFLGST
;
A
#
# COMPACT_ATOMS: atom_id res chain seq x y z
N LEU A 1 -11.72 -5.36 22.11
CA LEU A 1 -11.14 -6.30 21.15
C LEU A 1 -12.17 -7.25 20.58
N ILE A 2 -12.10 -7.52 19.27
CA ILE A 2 -12.84 -8.59 18.61
C ILE A 2 -11.82 -9.46 17.88
N ALA A 3 -11.71 -10.74 18.25
CA ALA A 3 -10.81 -11.71 17.63
C ALA A 3 -11.60 -12.97 17.21
N ILE A 4 -11.70 -13.22 15.91
CA ILE A 4 -12.43 -14.38 15.35
C ILE A 4 -11.52 -15.11 14.36
N GLY A 5 -11.10 -16.31 14.69
CA GLY A 5 -10.25 -17.15 13.83
C GLY A 5 -9.07 -17.74 14.57
N TYR A 6 -8.39 -18.71 13.92
CA TYR A 6 -7.23 -19.37 14.50
C TYR A 6 -6.09 -18.35 14.66
N GLN A 7 -5.59 -18.18 15.90
CA GLN A 7 -4.53 -17.25 16.27
C GLN A 7 -4.77 -15.78 15.86
N ALA A 8 -6.03 -15.34 15.72
CA ALA A 8 -6.33 -13.91 15.56
C ALA A 8 -5.93 -13.16 16.85
N LEU A 9 -5.18 -12.05 16.73
CA LEU A 9 -4.62 -11.25 17.86
C LEU A 9 -3.83 -12.10 18.88
N TYR A 10 -3.06 -13.07 18.40
CA TYR A 10 -2.39 -14.05 19.28
C TYR A 10 -1.39 -13.41 20.26
N SER A 11 -0.67 -12.38 19.86
CA SER A 11 0.43 -11.77 20.64
C SER A 11 0.00 -10.55 21.47
N VAL A 12 -1.30 -10.24 21.54
CA VAL A 12 -1.79 -9.06 22.26
C VAL A 12 -1.41 -9.07 23.73
N THR A 13 -0.82 -7.96 24.18
CA THR A 13 -0.47 -7.72 25.59
C THR A 13 -1.20 -6.54 26.20
N ASP A 14 -1.21 -5.37 25.53
CA ASP A 14 -1.89 -4.14 25.99
C ASP A 14 -2.42 -3.37 24.76
N ALA A 15 -3.38 -3.97 24.05
CA ALA A 15 -3.96 -3.40 22.85
C ALA A 15 -5.47 -3.29 22.97
N ASP A 16 -6.03 -2.12 22.64
CA ASP A 16 -7.45 -1.84 22.71
C ASP A 16 -8.07 -1.54 21.35
N ASN A 17 -9.40 -1.72 21.25
CA ASN A 17 -10.20 -1.27 20.11
C ASN A 17 -9.77 -1.85 18.74
N ASN A 18 -9.23 -3.07 18.72
CA ASN A 18 -8.90 -3.78 17.47
C ASN A 18 -10.00 -4.79 17.11
N ILE A 19 -10.22 -4.95 15.81
CA ILE A 19 -11.06 -5.99 15.22
C ILE A 19 -10.17 -6.85 14.32
N ALA A 20 -10.04 -8.14 14.61
CA ALA A 20 -9.31 -9.09 13.78
C ALA A 20 -10.18 -10.32 13.49
N ILE A 21 -10.45 -10.56 12.21
CA ILE A 21 -11.28 -11.68 11.74
C ILE A 21 -10.54 -12.43 10.64
N GLY A 22 -10.14 -13.67 10.91
CA GLY A 22 -9.42 -14.52 9.95
C GLY A 22 -8.30 -15.32 10.57
N TYR A 23 -7.74 -16.27 9.81
CA TYR A 23 -6.57 -17.04 10.20
C TYR A 23 -5.40 -16.08 10.39
N GLN A 24 -4.82 -16.03 11.59
CA GLN A 24 -3.66 -15.20 11.97
C GLN A 24 -3.83 -13.69 11.65
N ALA A 25 -5.05 -13.15 11.60
CA ALA A 25 -5.26 -11.72 11.46
C ALA A 25 -4.68 -10.98 12.68
N GLY A 26 -3.79 -10.01 12.47
CA GLY A 26 -3.10 -9.28 13.55
C GLY A 26 -2.26 -10.16 14.46
N TYR A 27 -1.66 -11.24 13.93
CA TYR A 27 -0.97 -12.26 14.74
C TYR A 27 0.09 -11.69 15.69
N SER A 28 0.94 -10.78 15.21
CA SER A 28 2.06 -10.21 15.95
C SER A 28 1.71 -8.91 16.69
N LEU A 29 0.46 -8.44 16.58
CA LEU A 29 0.02 -7.21 17.24
C LEU A 29 0.14 -7.33 18.76
N THR A 30 0.88 -6.42 19.39
CA THR A 30 1.15 -6.42 20.84
C THR A 30 0.44 -5.29 21.58
N THR A 31 0.67 -4.03 21.18
CA THR A 31 0.18 -2.81 21.85
C THR A 31 -0.58 -1.87 20.92
N ALA A 32 -0.60 -2.13 19.61
CA ALA A 32 -1.27 -1.30 18.62
C ALA A 32 -2.79 -1.24 18.82
N ARG A 33 -3.42 -0.11 18.46
CA ARG A 33 -4.83 0.18 18.76
C ARG A 33 -5.60 0.66 17.53
N TYR A 34 -6.94 0.54 17.60
CA TYR A 34 -7.86 1.06 16.59
C TYR A 34 -7.68 0.47 15.17
N ASN A 35 -7.23 -0.79 15.05
CA ASN A 35 -7.06 -1.45 13.77
C ASN A 35 -8.24 -2.34 13.41
N VAL A 36 -8.60 -2.39 12.12
CA VAL A 36 -9.57 -3.33 11.53
C VAL A 36 -8.82 -4.25 10.58
N LEU A 37 -8.68 -5.53 10.96
CA LEU A 37 -7.89 -6.54 10.25
C LEU A 37 -8.80 -7.72 9.87
N ILE A 38 -9.22 -7.80 8.62
CA ILE A 38 -10.19 -8.83 8.17
C ILE A 38 -9.62 -9.61 6.98
N GLY A 39 -9.35 -10.88 7.18
CA GLY A 39 -8.82 -11.79 6.16
C GLY A 39 -7.73 -12.69 6.69
N ASP A 40 -7.37 -13.72 5.92
CA ASP A 40 -6.23 -14.58 6.22
C ASP A 40 -4.95 -13.73 6.22
N GLN A 41 -4.23 -13.72 7.35
CA GLN A 41 -3.01 -12.97 7.58
C GLN A 41 -3.09 -11.45 7.31
N ALA A 42 -4.28 -10.84 7.38
CA ALA A 42 -4.41 -9.39 7.32
C ALA A 42 -3.66 -8.75 8.50
N GLY A 43 -2.74 -7.83 8.24
CA GLY A 43 -1.92 -7.18 9.27
C GLY A 43 -1.08 -8.15 10.12
N TYR A 44 -0.59 -9.25 9.54
CA TYR A 44 0.07 -10.33 10.29
C TYR A 44 1.23 -9.81 11.19
N SER A 45 2.11 -8.97 10.67
CA SER A 45 3.26 -8.40 11.39
C SER A 45 3.01 -7.02 11.99
N LEU A 46 1.75 -6.52 11.95
CA LEU A 46 1.42 -5.19 12.43
C LEU A 46 1.69 -5.07 13.94
N GLY A 47 2.36 -3.99 14.37
CA GLY A 47 2.57 -3.67 15.77
C GLY A 47 3.60 -4.55 16.49
N THR A 48 4.60 -5.09 15.77
CA THR A 48 5.67 -5.91 16.37
C THR A 48 6.72 -5.11 17.12
N SER A 49 7.01 -3.90 16.66
CA SER A 49 8.09 -3.06 17.19
C SER A 49 7.63 -1.71 17.74
N SER A 50 6.45 -1.26 17.35
CA SER A 50 5.89 0.03 17.75
C SER A 50 4.38 0.06 17.66
N GLU A 51 3.77 1.18 17.99
CA GLU A 51 2.32 1.36 18.03
C GLU A 51 1.77 1.65 16.62
N SER A 52 1.51 0.63 15.82
CA SER A 52 0.86 0.77 14.50
C SER A 52 -0.64 0.90 14.63
N ASN A 53 -1.15 2.12 14.60
CA ASN A 53 -2.53 2.43 14.96
C ASN A 53 -3.38 2.87 13.75
N GLU A 54 -4.70 2.74 13.92
CA GLU A 54 -5.71 3.33 13.02
C GLU A 54 -5.59 2.83 11.57
N ASN A 55 -5.28 1.54 11.40
CA ASN A 55 -5.21 0.92 10.07
C ASN A 55 -6.47 0.10 9.76
N VAL A 56 -6.88 0.10 8.49
CA VAL A 56 -7.91 -0.77 7.94
C VAL A 56 -7.28 -1.69 6.90
N MET A 57 -7.17 -2.99 7.21
CA MET A 57 -6.57 -4.00 6.32
C MET A 57 -7.58 -5.11 6.07
N ILE A 58 -8.14 -5.17 4.86
CA ILE A 58 -9.20 -6.11 4.50
C ILE A 58 -8.83 -6.91 3.25
N GLY A 59 -8.64 -8.20 3.42
CA GLY A 59 -8.26 -9.12 2.34
C GLY A 59 -7.18 -10.11 2.75
N ASN A 60 -7.01 -11.18 1.98
CA ASN A 60 -5.91 -12.11 2.20
C ASN A 60 -4.58 -11.39 2.07
N SER A 61 -3.74 -11.46 3.10
CA SER A 61 -2.41 -10.83 3.16
C SER A 61 -2.40 -9.30 2.95
N ALA A 62 -3.53 -8.60 3.17
CA ALA A 62 -3.55 -7.14 3.15
C ALA A 62 -2.68 -6.62 4.30
N GLY A 63 -1.68 -5.75 4.01
CA GLY A 63 -0.73 -5.23 4.98
C GLY A 63 0.03 -6.30 5.76
N LYS A 64 0.28 -7.47 5.17
CA LYS A 64 0.81 -8.63 5.91
C LYS A 64 2.13 -8.35 6.63
N PHE A 65 3.03 -7.60 6.03
CA PHE A 65 4.33 -7.23 6.58
C PHE A 65 4.43 -5.74 6.92
N ALA A 66 3.29 -5.07 7.12
CA ALA A 66 3.28 -3.72 7.67
C ALA A 66 3.94 -3.74 9.06
N ASP A 67 4.78 -2.74 9.34
CA ASP A 67 5.57 -2.66 10.59
C ASP A 67 6.51 -3.89 10.80
N ALA A 68 7.10 -4.40 9.73
CA ALA A 68 8.09 -5.48 9.84
C ALA A 68 9.50 -4.96 10.17
N ALA A 69 9.74 -3.64 10.10
CA ALA A 69 11.04 -3.02 10.33
C ALA A 69 11.14 -2.37 11.73
N THR A 70 11.21 -1.07 11.82
CA THR A 70 11.53 -0.36 13.08
C THR A 70 10.61 0.80 13.41
N ASN A 71 9.79 1.23 12.46
CA ASN A 71 8.84 2.32 12.63
C ASN A 71 7.42 1.82 12.51
N ALA A 72 6.49 2.54 13.12
CA ALA A 72 5.08 2.17 13.08
C ALA A 72 4.43 2.54 11.74
N ALA A 73 3.46 1.76 11.30
CA ALA A 73 2.61 2.06 10.15
C ALA A 73 1.24 2.58 10.64
N HIS A 74 0.87 3.82 10.28
CA HIS A 74 -0.35 4.44 10.76
C HIS A 74 -1.28 4.89 9.63
N TYR A 75 -2.58 4.97 9.94
CA TYR A 75 -3.59 5.61 9.08
C TYR A 75 -3.70 5.01 7.69
N ASN A 76 -3.38 3.72 7.52
CA ASN A 76 -3.43 3.07 6.22
C ASN A 76 -4.76 2.38 5.96
N VAL A 77 -5.23 2.43 4.73
CA VAL A 77 -6.39 1.68 4.23
C VAL A 77 -5.93 0.74 3.12
N TYR A 78 -5.81 -0.56 3.42
CA TYR A 78 -5.43 -1.60 2.46
C TYR A 78 -6.61 -2.56 2.26
N ILE A 79 -7.26 -2.50 1.09
CA ILE A 79 -8.43 -3.33 0.78
C ILE A 79 -8.19 -4.13 -0.49
N GLY A 80 -8.09 -5.43 -0.36
CA GLY A 80 -7.85 -6.36 -1.46
C GLY A 80 -6.78 -7.39 -1.13
N SER A 81 -6.78 -8.51 -1.86
CA SER A 81 -5.73 -9.53 -1.69
C SER A 81 -4.37 -8.93 -2.03
N ASN A 82 -3.41 -9.07 -1.13
CA ASN A 82 -2.06 -8.52 -1.17
C ASN A 82 -1.97 -6.98 -1.30
N ALA A 83 -3.01 -6.21 -1.00
CA ALA A 83 -2.90 -4.75 -0.96
C ALA A 83 -1.90 -4.35 0.15
N GLY A 84 -0.90 -3.52 -0.16
CA GLY A 84 0.10 -3.05 0.81
C GLY A 84 0.91 -4.15 1.50
N THR A 85 1.10 -5.33 0.89
CA THR A 85 1.70 -6.51 1.57
C THR A 85 3.08 -6.22 2.18
N TYR A 86 3.93 -5.47 1.51
CA TYR A 86 5.31 -5.19 1.91
C TYR A 86 5.54 -3.71 2.25
N MET A 87 4.52 -2.99 2.71
CA MET A 87 4.66 -1.61 3.19
C MET A 87 5.09 -1.62 4.66
N ASP A 88 6.39 -1.59 4.91
CA ASP A 88 6.95 -1.75 6.25
C ASP A 88 6.57 -0.59 7.18
N ASP A 89 6.90 0.65 6.81
CA ASP A 89 6.77 1.84 7.66
C ASP A 89 5.96 2.97 6.99
N GLY A 90 5.17 2.66 5.96
CA GLY A 90 4.42 3.68 5.20
C GLY A 90 3.17 4.16 5.93
N ASP A 91 2.93 5.48 5.92
CA ASP A 91 1.79 6.12 6.57
C ASP A 91 0.78 6.75 5.61
N SER A 92 -0.48 6.82 6.04
CA SER A 92 -1.53 7.57 5.35
C SER A 92 -1.79 7.14 3.91
N ASN A 93 -1.63 5.85 3.63
CA ASN A 93 -1.84 5.30 2.29
C ASN A 93 -3.25 4.73 2.12
N VAL A 94 -3.82 4.86 0.92
CA VAL A 94 -5.09 4.24 0.50
C VAL A 94 -4.82 3.32 -0.69
N TYR A 95 -4.74 2.01 -0.46
CA TYR A 95 -4.53 0.99 -1.49
C TYR A 95 -5.76 0.10 -1.60
N ILE A 96 -6.48 0.20 -2.71
CA ILE A 96 -7.72 -0.55 -2.95
C ILE A 96 -7.63 -1.33 -4.25
N GLY A 97 -7.64 -2.64 -4.14
CA GLY A 97 -7.54 -3.55 -5.27
C GLY A 97 -6.52 -4.66 -5.03
N ARG A 98 -6.63 -5.75 -5.77
CA ARG A 98 -5.66 -6.85 -5.68
C ARG A 98 -4.28 -6.37 -6.11
N ASP A 99 -3.26 -6.65 -5.29
CA ASP A 99 -1.86 -6.26 -5.47
C ASP A 99 -1.64 -4.72 -5.60
N ALA A 100 -2.62 -3.87 -5.21
CA ALA A 100 -2.45 -2.42 -5.17
C ALA A 100 -1.40 -2.05 -4.11
N GLY A 101 -0.41 -1.24 -4.48
CA GLY A 101 0.67 -0.82 -3.58
C GLY A 101 1.38 -1.99 -2.89
N LYS A 102 1.48 -3.15 -3.55
CA LYS A 102 2.00 -4.36 -2.91
C LYS A 102 3.41 -4.18 -2.36
N GLY A 103 4.25 -3.40 -3.04
CA GLY A 103 5.67 -3.29 -2.73
C GLY A 103 6.47 -4.55 -3.09
N SER A 104 7.77 -4.54 -2.81
CA SER A 104 8.65 -5.69 -3.05
C SER A 104 9.76 -5.75 -1.99
N GLY A 105 9.78 -6.80 -1.17
CA GLY A 105 10.82 -6.98 -0.14
C GLY A 105 10.60 -6.08 1.08
N THR A 106 11.70 -5.66 1.73
CA THR A 106 11.71 -4.83 2.94
C THR A 106 12.15 -3.40 2.64
N GLY A 107 11.86 -2.46 3.55
CA GLY A 107 12.26 -1.06 3.43
C GLY A 107 11.34 -0.22 2.54
N ASN A 108 10.09 -0.67 2.35
CA ASN A 108 9.09 0.12 1.63
C ASN A 108 8.37 1.03 2.63
N ASN A 109 8.66 2.33 2.55
CA ASN A 109 8.12 3.35 3.46
C ASN A 109 7.38 4.47 2.73
N ALA A 110 6.78 4.16 1.61
CA ALA A 110 5.99 5.11 0.81
C ALA A 110 4.81 5.68 1.60
N THR A 111 4.61 7.00 1.52
CA THR A 111 3.66 7.75 2.36
C THR A 111 2.69 8.59 1.54
N ALA A 112 1.45 8.74 2.03
CA ALA A 112 0.42 9.59 1.46
C ALA A 112 0.01 9.25 0.02
N ASN A 113 -0.01 7.96 -0.33
CA ASN A 113 -0.37 7.49 -1.67
C ASN A 113 -1.82 7.04 -1.76
N ILE A 114 -2.46 7.28 -2.90
CA ILE A 114 -3.79 6.78 -3.27
C ILE A 114 -3.65 5.87 -4.50
N LEU A 115 -3.71 4.56 -4.30
CA LEU A 115 -3.54 3.55 -5.35
C LEU A 115 -4.81 2.69 -5.44
N ILE A 116 -5.63 2.91 -6.45
CA ILE A 116 -6.93 2.24 -6.60
C ILE A 116 -7.01 1.52 -7.94
N GLY A 117 -7.15 0.21 -7.88
CA GLY A 117 -7.26 -0.67 -9.04
C GLY A 117 -6.38 -1.91 -8.95
N TYR A 118 -6.64 -2.89 -9.82
CA TYR A 118 -5.81 -4.07 -9.93
C TYR A 118 -4.37 -3.68 -10.28
N GLN A 119 -3.43 -4.04 -9.40
CA GLN A 119 -2.00 -3.75 -9.55
C GLN A 119 -1.66 -2.25 -9.73
N ALA A 120 -2.46 -1.32 -9.24
CA ALA A 120 -2.10 0.08 -9.20
C ALA A 120 -0.88 0.27 -8.29
N GLY A 121 0.18 0.91 -8.77
CA GLY A 121 1.41 1.17 -8.01
C GLY A 121 2.08 -0.08 -7.42
N THR A 122 1.99 -1.23 -8.08
CA THR A 122 2.46 -2.52 -7.52
C THR A 122 3.93 -2.49 -7.08
N ALA A 123 4.80 -1.77 -7.78
CA ALA A 123 6.24 -1.74 -7.50
C ALA A 123 6.66 -0.65 -6.51
N ILE A 124 5.70 0.09 -5.93
CA ILE A 124 6.02 1.23 -5.04
C ILE A 124 6.92 0.80 -3.87
N SER A 125 7.91 1.63 -3.55
CA SER A 125 8.80 1.40 -2.41
C SER A 125 8.96 2.63 -1.52
N THR A 126 9.47 3.74 -2.05
CA THR A 126 9.68 4.99 -1.31
C THR A 126 9.05 6.20 -2.01
N GLY A 127 8.23 5.98 -3.05
CA GLY A 127 7.51 7.05 -3.74
C GLY A 127 6.36 7.59 -2.90
N ASP A 128 6.29 8.92 -2.75
CA ASP A 128 5.30 9.60 -1.91
C ASP A 128 4.30 10.43 -2.74
N ALA A 129 3.11 10.64 -2.17
CA ALA A 129 2.07 11.49 -2.73
C ALA A 129 1.63 11.09 -4.16
N GLU A 130 1.68 9.79 -4.46
CA GLU A 130 1.18 9.24 -5.72
C GLU A 130 -0.34 9.13 -5.72
N THR A 131 -0.98 9.54 -6.82
CA THR A 131 -2.39 9.24 -7.07
C THR A 131 -2.52 8.40 -8.32
N ALA A 132 -2.82 7.11 -8.17
CA ALA A 132 -2.99 6.19 -9.29
C ALA A 132 -4.34 5.49 -9.23
N VAL A 133 -5.19 5.74 -10.21
CA VAL A 133 -6.53 5.15 -10.29
C VAL A 133 -6.70 4.46 -11.65
N GLY A 134 -6.82 3.15 -11.64
CA GLY A 134 -7.02 2.34 -12.84
C GLY A 134 -6.27 1.01 -12.82
N TYR A 135 -6.60 0.12 -13.76
CA TYR A 135 -5.90 -1.14 -13.97
C TYR A 135 -4.42 -0.85 -14.32
N GLN A 136 -3.50 -1.31 -13.48
CA GLN A 136 -2.04 -1.12 -13.63
C GLN A 136 -1.61 0.36 -13.83
N ALA A 137 -2.37 1.33 -13.30
CA ALA A 137 -1.91 2.71 -13.26
C ALA A 137 -0.67 2.82 -12.38
N ALA A 138 0.36 3.56 -12.81
CA ALA A 138 1.64 3.72 -12.11
C ALA A 138 2.32 2.39 -11.70
N TYR A 139 2.15 1.33 -12.49
CA TYR A 139 2.54 -0.06 -12.13
C TYR A 139 4.00 -0.17 -11.67
N SER A 140 4.93 0.48 -12.35
CA SER A 140 6.38 0.37 -12.11
C SER A 140 6.95 1.51 -11.24
N VAL A 141 6.12 2.39 -10.69
CA VAL A 141 6.60 3.45 -9.78
C VAL A 141 7.30 2.79 -8.60
N THR A 142 8.54 3.21 -8.35
CA THR A 142 9.35 2.78 -7.21
C THR A 142 9.65 3.94 -6.27
N THR A 143 10.28 4.99 -6.80
CA THR A 143 10.74 6.17 -6.06
C THR A 143 10.19 7.49 -6.62
N GLY A 144 9.35 7.42 -7.66
CA GLY A 144 8.67 8.60 -8.22
C GLY A 144 7.75 9.26 -7.20
N ASN A 145 7.64 10.59 -7.23
CA ASN A 145 6.84 11.33 -6.27
C ASN A 145 5.83 12.26 -6.95
N SER A 146 4.69 12.46 -6.29
CA SER A 146 3.70 13.47 -6.66
C SER A 146 3.14 13.32 -8.10
N ASN A 147 3.04 12.09 -8.59
CA ASN A 147 2.43 11.85 -9.88
C ASN A 147 0.90 11.65 -9.73
N SER A 148 0.16 12.02 -10.76
CA SER A 148 -1.27 11.79 -10.86
C SER A 148 -1.58 10.98 -12.12
N SER A 149 -2.04 9.74 -11.97
CA SER A 149 -2.35 8.83 -13.07
C SER A 149 -3.79 8.32 -12.98
N LEU A 150 -4.58 8.56 -14.01
CA LEU A 150 -5.97 8.14 -14.10
C LEU A 150 -6.23 7.44 -15.43
N GLY A 151 -6.46 6.15 -15.40
CA GLY A 151 -6.77 5.35 -16.58
C GLY A 151 -6.04 4.01 -16.63
N TYR A 152 -6.44 3.17 -17.59
CA TYR A 152 -5.80 1.90 -17.87
C TYR A 152 -4.32 2.13 -18.25
N ARG A 153 -3.39 1.62 -17.43
CA ARG A 153 -1.93 1.73 -17.63
C ARG A 153 -1.39 3.17 -17.80
N ALA A 154 -2.05 4.16 -17.25
CA ALA A 154 -1.48 5.50 -17.19
C ALA A 154 -0.18 5.48 -16.37
N LEU A 155 0.91 6.10 -16.84
CA LEU A 155 2.27 6.11 -16.26
C LEU A 155 2.83 4.71 -15.95
N TYR A 156 2.54 3.71 -16.78
CA TYR A 156 2.86 2.30 -16.49
C TYR A 156 4.35 2.07 -16.17
N TYR A 157 5.29 2.64 -16.93
CA TYR A 157 6.75 2.48 -16.75
C TYR A 157 7.41 3.65 -16.01
N ASN A 158 6.67 4.46 -15.28
CA ASN A 158 7.23 5.57 -14.52
C ASN A 158 7.92 5.03 -13.24
N GLU A 159 9.21 4.73 -13.29
CA GLU A 159 9.96 4.20 -12.14
C GLU A 159 10.32 5.28 -11.13
N ALA A 160 10.86 6.42 -11.61
CA ALA A 160 11.38 7.50 -10.75
C ALA A 160 10.97 8.91 -11.21
N GLY A 161 10.07 9.04 -12.19
CA GLY A 161 9.58 10.34 -12.67
C GLY A 161 8.70 11.02 -11.62
N THR A 162 8.75 12.35 -11.56
CA THR A 162 8.05 13.14 -10.56
C THR A 162 7.14 14.21 -11.19
N ALA A 163 6.09 14.60 -10.45
CA ALA A 163 5.17 15.68 -10.80
C ALA A 163 4.52 15.52 -12.19
N ALA A 164 4.29 14.28 -12.65
CA ALA A 164 3.62 14.02 -13.91
C ALA A 164 2.09 13.90 -13.73
N VAL A 165 1.34 14.36 -14.71
CA VAL A 165 -0.12 14.17 -14.80
C VAL A 165 -0.43 13.36 -16.06
N ALA A 166 -1.08 12.20 -15.91
CA ALA A 166 -1.48 11.35 -17.03
C ALA A 166 -2.93 10.91 -16.89
N ILE A 167 -3.76 11.31 -17.86
CA ILE A 167 -5.19 11.00 -17.87
C ILE A 167 -5.56 10.36 -19.21
N GLY A 168 -6.04 9.12 -19.15
CA GLY A 168 -6.45 8.33 -20.31
C GLY A 168 -5.74 6.98 -20.41
N THR A 169 -6.21 6.12 -21.32
CA THR A 169 -5.60 4.81 -21.59
C THR A 169 -4.17 4.98 -22.10
N ASN A 170 -3.21 4.32 -21.46
CA ASN A 170 -1.77 4.38 -21.74
C ASN A 170 -1.17 5.81 -21.77
N ALA A 171 -1.83 6.80 -21.20
CA ALA A 171 -1.28 8.16 -21.12
C ALA A 171 0.07 8.13 -20.39
N GLY A 172 1.12 8.66 -21.01
CA GLY A 172 2.49 8.64 -20.46
C GLY A 172 3.08 7.24 -20.25
N TYR A 173 2.63 6.22 -21.00
CA TYR A 173 2.97 4.80 -20.79
C TYR A 173 4.46 4.51 -20.63
N MET A 174 5.31 5.15 -21.42
CA MET A 174 6.78 4.99 -21.40
C MET A 174 7.53 6.07 -20.60
N PHE A 175 6.82 6.99 -19.96
CA PHE A 175 7.43 8.07 -19.18
C PHE A 175 8.24 7.51 -18.01
N GLY A 176 9.44 8.04 -17.76
CA GLY A 176 10.28 7.66 -16.64
C GLY A 176 10.85 6.24 -16.66
N ARG A 177 10.82 5.55 -17.82
CA ARG A 177 11.33 4.19 -17.96
C ARG A 177 12.85 4.11 -17.78
N GLY A 178 13.33 3.07 -17.09
CA GLY A 178 14.77 2.83 -16.88
C GLY A 178 15.36 3.69 -15.76
N GLY A 179 14.55 4.10 -14.77
CA GLY A 179 15.00 4.86 -13.62
C GLY A 179 15.38 6.32 -13.92
N HIS A 180 15.02 6.84 -15.11
CA HIS A 180 15.25 8.24 -15.44
C HIS A 180 14.29 9.14 -14.64
N SER A 181 14.85 10.06 -13.88
CA SER A 181 14.10 11.08 -13.15
C SER A 181 13.56 12.15 -14.13
N ALA A 182 12.49 11.81 -14.87
CA ALA A 182 11.78 12.79 -15.68
C ALA A 182 10.85 13.63 -14.80
N GLN A 183 10.74 14.92 -15.07
CA GLN A 183 9.97 15.85 -14.23
C GLN A 183 8.89 16.60 -15.03
N GLY A 184 7.75 16.83 -14.36
CA GLY A 184 6.76 17.82 -14.74
C GLY A 184 6.20 17.68 -16.16
N SER A 185 5.51 16.57 -16.47
CA SER A 185 4.90 16.37 -17.79
C SER A 185 3.41 16.12 -17.69
N ILE A 186 2.65 16.58 -18.69
CA ILE A 186 1.21 16.36 -18.77
C ILE A 186 0.89 15.52 -20.01
N PHE A 187 0.22 14.39 -19.79
CA PHE A 187 -0.23 13.46 -20.82
C PHE A 187 -1.75 13.36 -20.76
N LEU A 188 -2.44 13.82 -21.78
CA LEU A 188 -3.89 13.70 -21.89
C LEU A 188 -4.26 12.89 -23.13
N GLY A 189 -5.13 11.91 -22.96
CA GLY A 189 -5.63 11.10 -24.06
C GLY A 189 -5.04 9.68 -24.10
N SER A 190 -5.33 8.97 -25.18
CA SER A 190 -4.85 7.61 -25.47
C SER A 190 -3.63 7.68 -26.38
N THR A 191 -2.59 6.91 -26.06
CA THR A 191 -1.45 6.69 -26.96
C THR A 191 -1.44 5.26 -27.47
#